data_6cad5e611cb66e8b3b7f528d7b8a10a6
#
_entry.id   6cad5e611cb66e8b3b7f528d7b8a10a6
#
_cell.length_a   1.000
_cell.length_b   1.000
_cell.length_c   1.000
_cell.angle_alpha   90.00
_cell.angle_beta   90.00
_cell.angle_gamma   90.00
#
_symmetry.space_group_name_H-M   'P 1'
#
loop_
_entity.id
_entity.type
_entity.pdbx_description
1 polymer ?
#
loop_
_entity_poly.entity_id
_entity_poly.type
_entity_poly.pdbx_seq_one_letter_code
_entity_poly.pdbx_strand_id
1 'polypeptide(L)'
;METVQSSDGLIKNFAGKGVFPHQFAFTLLIPLRNIFLSPRSLVKRLELQDTFQVLELGPGPGYFSPSVAREIKNGKLYLSDIQQEMLDYAKKRLDKRELRNIEYHLCNGNNFDFPDNFFDRIFMVTVIGEVENKEKYVREFYRMLKPGGILSVSEMAGDPDKMSMKELRELFTKEKFLEYKCFGTRRNYTMNFSKVK
;
A
#
# COMPACT_ATOMS: atom_id res chain seq x y z
N MET A 1 -19.04 -41.32 1.70
CA MET A 1 -19.87 -40.19 2.20
C MET A 1 -18.93 -39.04 2.40
N GLU A 2 -18.75 -38.24 1.36
CA GLU A 2 -17.95 -36.99 1.41
C GLU A 2 -18.85 -35.89 1.94
N THR A 3 -18.45 -35.31 3.06
CA THR A 3 -19.14 -34.16 3.66
C THR A 3 -18.83 -32.93 2.86
N VAL A 4 -19.83 -32.40 2.18
CA VAL A 4 -19.82 -31.08 1.55
C VAL A 4 -19.61 -30.04 2.66
N GLN A 5 -18.40 -29.44 2.73
CA GLN A 5 -18.17 -28.26 3.57
C GLN A 5 -18.97 -27.09 2.99
N SER A 6 -19.86 -26.55 3.81
CA SER A 6 -20.77 -25.47 3.44
C SER A 6 -19.99 -24.17 3.13
N SER A 7 -20.47 -23.42 2.15
CA SER A 7 -19.96 -22.10 1.73
C SER A 7 -19.88 -21.06 2.86
N ASP A 8 -20.60 -21.25 3.97
CA ASP A 8 -20.57 -20.37 5.14
C ASP A 8 -19.25 -20.42 5.94
N GLY A 9 -18.50 -21.53 5.87
CA GLY A 9 -17.19 -21.65 6.51
C GLY A 9 -16.10 -20.83 5.79
N LEU A 10 -16.20 -20.72 4.47
CA LEU A 10 -15.26 -19.93 3.66
C LEU A 10 -15.39 -18.42 3.92
N ILE A 11 -16.61 -17.91 4.05
CA ILE A 11 -16.88 -16.49 4.27
C ILE A 11 -16.40 -16.04 5.67
N LYS A 12 -16.52 -16.89 6.69
CA LYS A 12 -16.00 -16.59 8.04
C LYS A 12 -14.48 -16.49 8.12
N ASN A 13 -13.75 -17.23 7.29
CA ASN A 13 -12.28 -17.16 7.22
C ASN A 13 -11.79 -15.90 6.48
N PHE A 14 -12.62 -15.25 5.67
CA PHE A 14 -12.31 -13.96 5.05
C PHE A 14 -12.45 -12.74 5.98
N ALA A 15 -13.14 -12.89 7.11
CA ALA A 15 -13.35 -11.82 8.09
C ALA A 15 -12.37 -11.89 9.28
N GLY A 16 -11.31 -12.70 9.19
CA GLY A 16 -10.24 -12.77 10.19
C GLY A 16 -9.29 -11.57 10.09
N LYS A 17 -8.90 -11.01 11.25
CA LYS A 17 -7.80 -10.06 11.34
C LYS A 17 -6.50 -10.72 10.89
N GLY A 18 -5.75 -10.07 9.97
CA GLY A 18 -4.43 -10.54 9.56
C GLY A 18 -4.13 -10.37 8.07
N VAL A 19 -2.92 -10.78 7.70
CA VAL A 19 -2.38 -10.67 6.33
C VAL A 19 -3.27 -11.39 5.31
N PHE A 20 -3.62 -10.70 4.23
CA PHE A 20 -4.49 -11.23 3.17
C PHE A 20 -3.85 -12.45 2.50
N PRO A 21 -4.55 -13.60 2.39
CA PRO A 21 -3.97 -14.82 1.82
C PRO A 21 -3.69 -14.66 0.31
N HIS A 22 -2.45 -14.94 -0.12
CA HIS A 22 -2.00 -14.79 -1.51
C HIS A 22 -2.82 -15.64 -2.51
N GLN A 23 -3.40 -16.77 -2.09
CA GLN A 23 -4.25 -17.62 -2.94
C GLN A 23 -5.46 -16.87 -3.53
N PHE A 24 -5.90 -15.80 -2.86
CA PHE A 24 -7.03 -14.98 -3.29
C PHE A 24 -6.60 -13.65 -3.94
N ALA A 25 -5.30 -13.49 -4.24
CA ALA A 25 -4.75 -12.26 -4.83
C ALA A 25 -5.52 -11.78 -6.08
N PHE A 26 -6.08 -12.71 -6.89
CA PHE A 26 -6.87 -12.36 -8.07
C PHE A 26 -8.13 -11.56 -7.74
N THR A 27 -8.72 -11.72 -6.53
CA THR A 27 -9.90 -10.96 -6.10
C THR A 27 -9.59 -9.47 -5.92
N LEU A 28 -8.35 -9.15 -5.59
CA LEU A 28 -7.86 -7.79 -5.47
C LEU A 28 -7.74 -7.05 -6.81
N LEU A 29 -7.85 -7.78 -7.93
CA LEU A 29 -7.83 -7.22 -9.29
C LEU A 29 -9.21 -6.85 -9.83
N ILE A 30 -10.28 -7.12 -9.07
CA ILE A 30 -11.65 -6.87 -9.52
C ILE A 30 -11.85 -5.35 -9.75
N PRO A 31 -12.36 -4.93 -10.94
CA PRO A 31 -12.52 -3.51 -11.29
C PRO A 31 -13.46 -2.72 -10.36
N LEU A 32 -14.27 -3.39 -9.54
CA LEU A 32 -15.12 -2.76 -8.52
C LEU A 32 -14.31 -1.88 -7.54
N ARG A 33 -13.03 -2.14 -7.33
CA ARG A 33 -12.13 -1.27 -6.54
C ARG A 33 -12.02 0.14 -7.15
N ASN A 34 -12.19 0.29 -8.47
CA ASN A 34 -12.20 1.60 -9.14
C ASN A 34 -13.31 2.53 -8.63
N ILE A 35 -14.41 1.98 -8.12
CA ILE A 35 -15.50 2.76 -7.54
C ILE A 35 -15.02 3.47 -6.26
N PHE A 36 -14.11 2.87 -5.52
CA PHE A 36 -13.59 3.40 -4.27
C PHE A 36 -12.31 4.21 -4.46
N LEU A 37 -11.36 3.68 -5.23
CA LEU A 37 -10.09 4.34 -5.55
C LEU A 37 -9.58 3.86 -6.92
N SER A 38 -9.67 4.71 -7.93
CA SER A 38 -9.07 4.41 -9.23
C SER A 38 -7.56 4.64 -9.23
N PRO A 39 -6.76 3.88 -10.03
CA PRO A 39 -5.32 4.14 -10.18
C PRO A 39 -5.00 5.58 -10.60
N ARG A 40 -5.82 6.16 -11.48
CA ARG A 40 -5.68 7.56 -11.89
C ARG A 40 -5.88 8.55 -10.74
N SER A 41 -6.84 8.25 -9.84
CA SER A 41 -7.08 9.09 -8.66
C SER A 41 -5.92 8.98 -7.67
N LEU A 42 -5.38 7.78 -7.45
CA LEU A 42 -4.22 7.57 -6.58
C LEU A 42 -3.00 8.34 -7.11
N VAL A 43 -2.67 8.20 -8.39
CA VAL A 43 -1.56 8.91 -9.03
C VAL A 43 -1.67 10.44 -8.80
N LYS A 44 -2.85 11.02 -9.00
CA LYS A 44 -3.08 12.46 -8.73
C LYS A 44 -2.82 12.83 -7.26
N ARG A 45 -3.22 11.96 -6.32
CA ARG A 45 -3.05 12.20 -4.88
C ARG A 45 -1.60 12.08 -4.43
N LEU A 46 -0.78 11.30 -5.15
CA LEU A 46 0.64 11.11 -4.87
C LEU A 46 1.51 12.28 -5.34
N GLU A 47 1.01 13.16 -6.21
CA GLU A 47 1.76 14.31 -6.73
C GLU A 47 3.15 13.91 -7.25
N LEU A 48 3.17 12.93 -8.16
CA LEU A 48 4.40 12.32 -8.67
C LEU A 48 5.17 13.25 -9.59
N GLN A 49 6.49 13.12 -9.57
CA GLN A 49 7.40 13.65 -10.58
C GLN A 49 8.15 12.50 -11.24
N ASP A 50 8.54 12.68 -12.48
CA ASP A 50 9.09 11.64 -13.36
C ASP A 50 10.34 10.93 -12.80
N THR A 51 11.15 11.61 -11.98
CA THR A 51 12.41 11.10 -11.41
C THR A 51 12.29 10.52 -10.00
N PHE A 52 11.08 10.45 -9.43
CA PHE A 52 10.90 10.08 -8.03
C PHE A 52 11.25 8.62 -7.73
N GLN A 53 11.79 8.41 -6.55
CA GLN A 53 11.90 7.09 -5.91
C GLN A 53 10.64 6.87 -5.08
N VAL A 54 9.86 5.86 -5.43
CA VAL A 54 8.53 5.62 -4.84
C VAL A 54 8.47 4.22 -4.24
N LEU A 55 7.99 4.11 -2.99
CA LEU A 55 7.72 2.82 -2.34
C LEU A 55 6.21 2.55 -2.33
N GLU A 56 5.78 1.41 -2.82
CA GLU A 56 4.47 0.82 -2.60
C GLU A 56 4.60 -0.31 -1.57
N LEU A 57 3.96 -0.15 -0.41
CA LEU A 57 3.91 -1.19 0.61
C LEU A 57 2.64 -2.02 0.45
N GLY A 58 2.78 -3.35 0.49
CA GLY A 58 1.68 -4.28 0.29
C GLY A 58 1.02 -4.12 -1.08
N PRO A 59 1.79 -4.24 -2.20
CA PRO A 59 1.27 -4.02 -3.55
C PRO A 59 0.18 -5.02 -3.92
N GLY A 60 0.06 -6.12 -3.18
CA GLY A 60 -0.77 -7.25 -3.56
C GLY A 60 -0.42 -7.71 -4.97
N PRO A 61 -1.42 -7.95 -5.85
CA PRO A 61 -1.16 -8.35 -7.23
C PRO A 61 -0.67 -7.20 -8.14
N GLY A 62 -0.28 -6.06 -7.58
CA GLY A 62 0.20 -4.90 -8.32
C GLY A 62 -0.92 -4.18 -9.07
N TYR A 63 -2.05 -3.91 -8.42
CA TYR A 63 -3.18 -3.24 -9.07
C TYR A 63 -2.88 -1.79 -9.43
N PHE A 64 -2.28 -1.03 -8.52
CA PHE A 64 -1.93 0.38 -8.69
C PHE A 64 -0.57 0.60 -9.34
N SER A 65 0.36 -0.34 -9.14
CA SER A 65 1.75 -0.27 -9.55
C SER A 65 1.98 0.15 -11.02
N PRO A 66 1.22 -0.36 -12.03
CA PRO A 66 1.45 0.05 -13.42
C PRO A 66 1.19 1.53 -13.69
N SER A 67 0.22 2.12 -12.99
CA SER A 67 -0.11 3.52 -13.19
C SER A 67 0.92 4.43 -12.54
N VAL A 68 1.44 4.05 -11.38
CA VAL A 68 2.53 4.77 -10.71
C VAL A 68 3.82 4.66 -11.51
N ALA A 69 4.22 3.44 -11.93
CA ALA A 69 5.44 3.23 -12.70
C ALA A 69 5.49 4.02 -14.02
N ARG A 70 4.34 4.21 -14.68
CA ARG A 70 4.25 5.01 -15.91
C ARG A 70 4.45 6.51 -15.69
N GLU A 71 4.12 7.02 -14.52
CA GLU A 71 4.31 8.45 -14.19
C GLU A 71 5.77 8.77 -13.82
N ILE A 72 6.52 7.81 -13.29
CA ILE A 72 7.90 7.98 -12.82
C ILE A 72 8.90 7.29 -13.77
N LYS A 73 8.87 7.61 -15.06
CA LYS A 73 9.64 6.88 -16.10
C LYS A 73 11.15 6.92 -15.90
N ASN A 74 11.66 8.03 -15.39
CA ASN A 74 13.08 8.25 -15.08
C ASN A 74 13.40 8.02 -13.59
N GLY A 75 12.40 7.67 -12.79
CA GLY A 75 12.51 7.25 -11.40
C GLY A 75 12.35 5.74 -11.26
N LYS A 76 12.03 5.29 -10.05
CA LYS A 76 11.85 3.87 -9.75
C LYS A 76 10.73 3.61 -8.76
N LEU A 77 9.96 2.55 -9.00
CA LEU A 77 8.94 2.02 -8.11
C LEU A 77 9.48 0.78 -7.40
N TYR A 78 9.47 0.81 -6.08
CA TYR A 78 9.83 -0.31 -5.21
C TYR A 78 8.56 -0.92 -4.65
N LEU A 79 8.36 -2.21 -4.89
CA LEU A 79 7.24 -2.98 -4.36
C LEU A 79 7.74 -3.80 -3.18
N SER A 80 7.23 -3.53 -1.98
CA SER A 80 7.64 -4.26 -0.77
C SER A 80 6.45 -4.99 -0.15
N ASP A 81 6.63 -6.29 0.10
CA ASP A 81 5.62 -7.15 0.74
C ASP A 81 6.31 -8.11 1.72
N ILE A 82 5.57 -8.62 2.69
CA ILE A 82 6.03 -9.69 3.61
C ILE A 82 5.84 -11.08 3.02
N GLN A 83 5.04 -11.21 1.96
CA GLN A 83 4.77 -12.48 1.27
C GLN A 83 5.52 -12.53 -0.07
N GLN A 84 6.49 -13.46 -0.18
CA GLN A 84 7.23 -13.69 -1.43
C GLN A 84 6.29 -14.08 -2.58
N GLU A 85 5.29 -14.92 -2.29
CA GLU A 85 4.32 -15.37 -3.27
C GLU A 85 3.49 -14.22 -3.88
N MET A 86 3.21 -13.18 -3.07
CA MET A 86 2.51 -11.99 -3.56
C MET A 86 3.40 -11.18 -4.49
N LEU A 87 4.68 -11.02 -4.15
CA LEU A 87 5.67 -10.36 -5.02
C LEU A 87 5.88 -11.12 -6.33
N ASP A 88 5.96 -12.45 -6.28
CA ASP A 88 6.12 -13.31 -7.45
C ASP A 88 4.89 -13.19 -8.38
N TYR A 89 3.69 -13.15 -7.80
CA TYR A 89 2.46 -12.94 -8.54
C TYR A 89 2.43 -11.55 -9.21
N ALA A 90 2.76 -10.52 -8.45
CA ALA A 90 2.85 -9.15 -8.98
C ALA A 90 3.89 -9.08 -10.10
N LYS A 91 5.09 -9.64 -9.90
CA LYS A 91 6.17 -9.66 -10.89
C LYS A 91 5.72 -10.33 -12.18
N LYS A 92 5.20 -11.55 -12.12
CA LYS A 92 4.71 -12.29 -13.30
C LYS A 92 3.66 -11.51 -14.09
N ARG A 93 2.84 -10.71 -13.40
CA ARG A 93 1.80 -9.89 -14.01
C ARG A 93 2.35 -8.60 -14.63
N LEU A 94 3.31 -7.96 -13.95
CA LEU A 94 3.85 -6.66 -14.33
C LEU A 94 4.91 -6.78 -15.45
N ASP A 95 5.70 -7.85 -15.47
CA ASP A 95 6.68 -8.14 -16.53
C ASP A 95 6.02 -8.17 -17.93
N LYS A 96 4.76 -8.64 -18.02
CA LYS A 96 3.98 -8.63 -19.26
C LYS A 96 3.61 -7.22 -19.75
N ARG A 97 3.88 -6.18 -18.97
CA ARG A 97 3.53 -4.78 -19.26
C ARG A 97 4.72 -3.94 -19.70
N GLU A 98 5.89 -4.57 -19.85
CA GLU A 98 7.16 -3.93 -20.30
C GLU A 98 7.60 -2.76 -19.40
N LEU A 99 7.23 -2.78 -18.12
CA LEU A 99 7.64 -1.79 -17.13
C LEU A 99 9.01 -2.20 -16.58
N ARG A 100 10.04 -1.39 -16.86
CA ARG A 100 11.45 -1.70 -16.50
C ARG A 100 11.93 -0.98 -15.22
N ASN A 101 11.13 -0.08 -14.70
CA ASN A 101 11.45 0.76 -13.54
C ASN A 101 10.78 0.26 -12.25
N ILE A 102 10.61 -1.06 -12.10
CA ILE A 102 10.02 -1.70 -10.90
C ILE A 102 11.06 -2.62 -10.27
N GLU A 103 11.23 -2.51 -8.96
CA GLU A 103 12.00 -3.43 -8.12
C GLU A 103 11.10 -4.09 -7.07
N TYR A 104 11.46 -5.32 -6.66
CA TYR A 104 10.68 -6.15 -5.74
C TYR A 104 11.51 -6.45 -4.49
N HIS A 105 10.96 -6.17 -3.31
CA HIS A 105 11.66 -6.32 -2.03
C HIS A 105 10.81 -7.09 -1.03
N LEU A 106 11.29 -8.25 -0.62
CA LEU A 106 10.71 -8.97 0.51
C LEU A 106 11.12 -8.28 1.80
N CYS A 107 10.16 -7.81 2.58
CA CYS A 107 10.42 -7.29 3.92
C CYS A 107 10.00 -8.32 4.98
N ASN A 108 10.62 -8.25 6.15
CA ASN A 108 10.34 -9.18 7.24
C ASN A 108 9.28 -8.67 8.25
N GLY A 109 8.57 -7.62 7.90
CA GLY A 109 7.57 -7.01 8.78
C GLY A 109 8.13 -6.20 9.96
N ASN A 110 9.45 -6.09 10.07
CA ASN A 110 10.11 -5.40 11.20
C ASN A 110 11.14 -4.37 10.79
N ASN A 111 11.76 -4.53 9.64
CA ASN A 111 12.81 -3.68 9.15
C ASN A 111 12.75 -3.60 7.62
N PHE A 112 13.06 -2.42 7.10
CA PHE A 112 13.16 -2.17 5.66
C PHE A 112 14.62 -1.87 5.33
N ASP A 113 15.19 -2.65 4.44
CA ASP A 113 16.60 -2.49 3.99
C ASP A 113 16.70 -1.39 2.92
N PHE A 114 16.33 -0.17 3.33
CA PHE A 114 16.47 1.03 2.52
C PHE A 114 17.21 2.13 3.29
N PRO A 115 17.97 2.99 2.57
CA PRO A 115 18.66 4.10 3.20
C PRO A 115 17.71 5.13 3.83
N ASP A 116 18.25 5.95 4.73
CA ASP A 116 17.57 7.13 5.25
C ASP A 116 17.34 8.15 4.11
N ASN A 117 16.19 8.84 4.15
CA ASN A 117 15.86 9.92 3.20
C ASN A 117 15.97 9.48 1.74
N PHE A 118 15.53 8.28 1.42
CA PHE A 118 15.65 7.70 0.10
C PHE A 118 14.42 7.95 -0.79
N PHE A 119 13.22 7.78 -0.23
CA PHE A 119 11.98 7.89 -0.99
C PHE A 119 11.42 9.31 -1.06
N ASP A 120 10.96 9.70 -2.24
CA ASP A 120 10.18 10.92 -2.44
C ASP A 120 8.73 10.70 -2.05
N ARG A 121 8.21 9.47 -2.28
CA ARG A 121 6.86 9.04 -1.93
C ARG A 121 6.87 7.64 -1.35
N ILE A 122 6.05 7.45 -0.33
CA ILE A 122 5.69 6.13 0.19
C ILE A 122 4.17 6.05 0.14
N PHE A 123 3.60 4.96 -0.37
CA PHE A 123 2.16 4.79 -0.34
C PHE A 123 1.74 3.36 -0.02
N MET A 124 0.53 3.23 0.51
CA MET A 124 -0.12 1.97 0.79
C MET A 124 -1.63 2.10 0.66
N VAL A 125 -2.29 1.01 0.29
CA VAL A 125 -3.74 0.95 0.10
C VAL A 125 -4.29 -0.25 0.85
N THR A 126 -5.04 -0.03 1.94
CA THR A 126 -5.61 -1.09 2.81
C THR A 126 -4.54 -2.05 3.36
N VAL A 127 -3.49 -1.51 3.96
CA VAL A 127 -2.35 -2.29 4.49
C VAL A 127 -2.07 -1.99 5.95
N ILE A 128 -2.10 -0.70 6.36
CA ILE A 128 -1.63 -0.31 7.69
C ILE A 128 -2.45 -0.94 8.82
N GLY A 129 -3.71 -1.26 8.56
CA GLY A 129 -4.59 -1.94 9.52
C GLY A 129 -4.10 -3.34 9.89
N GLU A 130 -3.55 -4.07 8.90
CA GLU A 130 -3.04 -5.44 9.04
C GLU A 130 -1.68 -5.50 9.79
N VAL A 131 -0.96 -4.37 9.88
CA VAL A 131 0.36 -4.32 10.49
C VAL A 131 0.26 -4.49 12.01
N GLU A 132 1.01 -5.42 12.58
CA GLU A 132 1.01 -5.72 14.00
C GLU A 132 1.64 -4.57 14.82
N ASN A 133 2.84 -4.13 14.47
CA ASN A 133 3.54 -3.04 15.14
C ASN A 133 3.55 -1.77 14.28
N LYS A 134 2.43 -1.06 14.26
CA LYS A 134 2.20 0.12 13.42
C LYS A 134 3.18 1.25 13.70
N GLU A 135 3.48 1.53 14.99
CA GLU A 135 4.41 2.59 15.37
C GLU A 135 5.82 2.34 14.84
N LYS A 136 6.28 1.09 14.86
CA LYS A 136 7.59 0.72 14.30
C LYS A 136 7.64 0.98 12.79
N TYR A 137 6.58 0.60 12.06
CA TYR A 137 6.47 0.86 10.64
C TYR A 137 6.47 2.35 10.33
N VAL A 138 5.73 3.15 11.09
CA VAL A 138 5.66 4.60 10.87
C VAL A 138 7.00 5.28 11.13
N ARG A 139 7.77 4.84 12.14
CA ARG A 139 9.15 5.32 12.36
C ARG A 139 10.07 4.98 11.17
N GLU A 140 9.97 3.76 10.64
CA GLU A 140 10.75 3.37 9.45
C GLU A 140 10.35 4.20 8.22
N PHE A 141 9.06 4.44 8.01
CA PHE A 141 8.62 5.32 6.92
C PHE A 141 9.15 6.74 7.09
N TYR A 142 9.16 7.27 8.34
CA TYR A 142 9.74 8.57 8.61
C TYR A 142 11.25 8.59 8.32
N ARG A 143 11.97 7.55 8.68
CA ARG A 143 13.41 7.40 8.39
C ARG A 143 13.68 7.41 6.89
N MET A 144 12.97 6.55 6.15
CA MET A 144 13.18 6.33 4.72
C MET A 144 12.68 7.48 3.83
N LEU A 145 11.69 8.25 4.27
CA LEU A 145 11.12 9.34 3.50
C LEU A 145 12.05 10.55 3.52
N LYS A 146 12.26 11.19 2.37
CA LYS A 146 13.02 12.46 2.25
C LYS A 146 12.33 13.59 3.01
N PRO A 147 13.08 14.58 3.53
CA PRO A 147 12.48 15.85 3.99
C PRO A 147 11.61 16.48 2.90
N GLY A 148 10.37 16.82 3.22
CA GLY A 148 9.35 17.28 2.27
C GLY A 148 8.73 16.18 1.41
N GLY A 149 9.11 14.92 1.61
CA GLY A 149 8.46 13.76 1.01
C GLY A 149 7.04 13.54 1.55
N ILE A 150 6.24 12.78 0.82
CA ILE A 150 4.84 12.47 1.17
C ILE A 150 4.66 10.97 1.38
N LEU A 151 4.05 10.64 2.52
CA LEU A 151 3.50 9.33 2.81
C LEU A 151 2.00 9.37 2.60
N SER A 152 1.45 8.45 1.81
CA SER A 152 0.03 8.39 1.43
C SER A 152 -0.61 7.09 1.89
N VAL A 153 -1.64 7.17 2.71
CA VAL A 153 -2.41 6.04 3.21
C VAL A 153 -3.83 6.12 2.66
N SER A 154 -4.26 5.07 1.98
CA SER A 154 -5.63 4.95 1.48
C SER A 154 -6.36 3.80 2.17
N GLU A 155 -7.58 4.08 2.63
CA GLU A 155 -8.44 3.11 3.27
C GLU A 155 -9.79 3.04 2.55
N MET A 156 -10.35 1.83 2.43
CA MET A 156 -11.58 1.59 1.69
C MET A 156 -12.63 0.88 2.55
N ALA A 157 -13.91 1.12 2.22
CA ALA A 157 -15.01 0.39 2.83
C ALA A 157 -14.93 -1.10 2.47
N GLY A 158 -15.29 -1.96 3.43
CA GLY A 158 -15.27 -3.41 3.26
C GLY A 158 -13.95 -4.07 3.71
N ASP A 159 -12.93 -3.28 4.02
CA ASP A 159 -11.74 -3.77 4.68
C ASP A 159 -12.01 -3.97 6.18
N PRO A 160 -11.88 -5.20 6.70
CA PRO A 160 -12.15 -5.50 8.13
C PRO A 160 -11.14 -4.84 9.08
N ASP A 161 -9.92 -4.60 8.61
CA ASP A 161 -8.83 -4.02 9.40
C ASP A 161 -8.68 -2.51 9.16
N LYS A 162 -9.63 -1.90 8.44
CA LYS A 162 -9.63 -0.49 8.13
C LYS A 162 -9.47 0.38 9.36
N MET A 163 -8.46 1.25 9.34
CA MET A 163 -8.30 2.30 10.35
C MET A 163 -9.20 3.50 10.06
N SER A 164 -9.63 4.21 11.09
CA SER A 164 -10.34 5.49 10.94
C SER A 164 -9.36 6.63 10.67
N MET A 165 -9.85 7.73 10.07
CA MET A 165 -9.05 8.95 9.87
C MET A 165 -8.46 9.50 11.19
N LYS A 166 -9.17 9.32 12.32
CA LYS A 166 -8.71 9.75 13.63
C LYS A 166 -7.52 8.92 14.09
N GLU A 167 -7.63 7.60 14.03
CA GLU A 167 -6.56 6.69 14.40
C GLU A 167 -5.30 6.90 13.55
N LEU A 168 -5.46 7.06 12.22
CA LEU A 168 -4.32 7.37 11.35
C LEU A 168 -3.66 8.69 11.72
N ARG A 169 -4.45 9.74 11.97
CA ARG A 169 -3.91 11.04 12.38
C ARG A 169 -3.12 10.91 13.67
N GLU A 170 -3.66 10.27 14.69
CA GLU A 170 -3.00 10.07 15.99
C GLU A 170 -1.70 9.26 15.82
N LEU A 171 -1.74 8.17 15.04
CA LEU A 171 -0.58 7.32 14.79
C LEU A 171 0.57 8.08 14.10
N PHE A 172 0.27 8.78 13.01
CA PHE A 172 1.31 9.43 12.21
C PHE A 172 1.84 10.72 12.86
N THR A 173 0.98 11.53 13.50
CA THR A 173 1.44 12.76 14.18
C THR A 173 2.30 12.47 15.41
N LYS A 174 2.03 11.37 16.12
CA LYS A 174 2.88 10.89 17.22
C LYS A 174 4.33 10.63 16.75
N GLU A 175 4.50 10.17 15.53
CA GLU A 175 5.80 9.89 14.89
C GLU A 175 6.29 11.05 14.01
N LYS A 176 5.90 12.30 14.34
CA LYS A 176 6.38 13.58 13.75
C LYS A 176 5.95 13.87 12.31
N PHE A 177 5.05 13.10 11.74
CA PHE A 177 4.44 13.45 10.47
C PHE A 177 3.43 14.60 10.63
N LEU A 178 3.34 15.46 9.63
CA LEU A 178 2.29 16.48 9.54
C LEU A 178 1.23 16.01 8.54
N GLU A 179 -0.05 16.14 8.90
CA GLU A 179 -1.12 15.95 7.92
C GLU A 179 -1.01 17.00 6.83
N TYR A 180 -0.95 16.56 5.58
CA TYR A 180 -0.76 17.44 4.41
C TYR A 180 -2.06 17.64 3.64
N LYS A 181 -2.69 16.56 3.22
CA LYS A 181 -3.97 16.57 2.47
C LYS A 181 -4.83 15.37 2.84
N CYS A 182 -6.14 15.56 2.76
CA CYS A 182 -7.11 14.49 2.90
C CYS A 182 -8.10 14.50 1.74
N PHE A 183 -8.39 13.33 1.17
CA PHE A 183 -9.29 13.13 0.02
C PHE A 183 -10.33 12.08 0.35
N GLY A 184 -11.54 12.30 -0.14
CA GLY A 184 -12.63 11.32 -0.01
C GLY A 184 -13.50 11.53 1.22
N THR A 185 -14.10 10.47 1.73
CA THR A 185 -15.06 10.48 2.84
C THR A 185 -14.66 9.48 3.91
N ARG A 186 -15.37 9.45 5.06
CA ARG A 186 -15.10 8.46 6.12
C ARG A 186 -15.15 7.00 5.64
N ARG A 187 -15.86 6.71 4.54
CA ARG A 187 -15.97 5.34 4.00
C ARG A 187 -14.77 4.97 3.14
N ASN A 188 -14.32 5.90 2.30
CA ASN A 188 -13.20 5.69 1.37
C ASN A 188 -12.38 6.97 1.33
N TYR A 189 -11.14 6.91 1.79
CA TYR A 189 -10.31 8.11 1.89
C TYR A 189 -8.84 7.83 1.62
N THR A 190 -8.12 8.88 1.30
CA THR A 190 -6.66 8.93 1.29
C THR A 190 -6.22 10.07 2.19
N MET A 191 -5.33 9.79 3.11
CA MET A 191 -4.64 10.80 3.92
C MET A 191 -3.17 10.84 3.52
N ASN A 192 -2.71 12.03 3.16
CA ASN A 192 -1.31 12.30 2.89
C ASN A 192 -0.68 12.98 4.10
N PHE A 193 0.47 12.48 4.48
CA PHE A 193 1.30 13.02 5.55
C PHE A 193 2.65 13.43 4.98
N SER A 194 3.22 14.52 5.48
CA SER A 194 4.54 15.00 5.06
C SER A 194 5.57 14.88 6.16
N LYS A 195 6.81 14.56 5.78
CA LYS A 195 7.98 14.74 6.64
C LYS A 195 8.41 16.20 6.59
N VAL A 196 8.63 16.80 7.75
CA VAL A 196 9.11 18.19 7.86
C VAL A 196 10.43 18.36 7.13
N LYS A 197 10.61 19.53 6.49
CA LYS A 197 11.87 19.90 5.83
C LYS A 197 12.99 20.15 6.84
#